data_abc00db48b0b0373a6d2058beae878b2
#
_entry.id   abc00db48b0b0373a6d2058beae878b2
#
_cell.length_a   1.000
_cell.length_b   1.000
_cell.length_c   1.000
_cell.angle_alpha   90.00
_cell.angle_beta   90.00
_cell.angle_gamma   90.00
#
_symmetry.space_group_name_H-M   'P 1'
#
loop_
_entity.id
_entity.type
_entity.pdbx_description
1 polymer ?
#
loop_
_entity_poly.entity_id
_entity_poly.type
_entity_poly.pdbx_seq_one_letter_code
_entity_poly.pdbx_strand_id
1 'polypeptide(L)'
;GEDGQIGFNEPGSYSRSRTRLVQLTYNTRKVQSGAFFGLENTPKMAITMGIETIMRADRIILMAWGENKTQIVQKVVEGEITDQVPASYLQAHQNIEVVIDENAAQMLTREQTPWLVGPCDWTPKFVRKAVVWLCGVVHKPILKLTYKDYIENSLGELLEQGHAYDQINIDVFNDLQHTITGWPGGKPNADDSTRPVASKPFPKRVVIFSPHPDD
;
A
#
# COMPACT_ATOMS: atom_id res chain seq x y z
N GLY A 1 10.67 4.07 -13.82
CA GLY A 1 9.76 3.32 -14.68
C GLY A 1 8.99 2.27 -13.90
N GLU A 2 8.11 1.54 -14.57
CA GLU A 2 7.22 0.54 -13.92
C GLU A 2 7.96 -0.69 -13.41
N ASP A 3 9.12 -0.98 -13.99
CA ASP A 3 9.99 -2.09 -13.58
C ASP A 3 11.07 -1.67 -12.55
N GLY A 4 10.94 -0.48 -11.96
CA GLY A 4 11.89 0.04 -10.97
C GLY A 4 13.23 0.49 -11.56
N GLN A 5 13.29 0.76 -12.85
CA GLN A 5 14.48 1.32 -13.48
C GLN A 5 14.68 2.79 -13.12
N ILE A 6 15.93 3.21 -12.99
CA ILE A 6 16.37 4.61 -12.86
C ILE A 6 17.22 5.00 -14.08
N GLY A 7 16.83 6.08 -14.76
CA GLY A 7 17.29 6.30 -16.13
C GLY A 7 16.88 5.10 -17.01
N PHE A 8 17.81 4.60 -17.80
CA PHE A 8 17.64 3.33 -18.51
C PHE A 8 18.46 2.19 -17.88
N ASN A 9 18.69 2.25 -16.56
CA ASN A 9 19.20 1.12 -15.81
C ASN A 9 18.05 0.19 -15.47
N GLU A 10 17.79 -0.76 -16.37
CA GLU A 10 16.69 -1.73 -16.27
C GLU A 10 17.07 -2.90 -15.35
N PRO A 11 16.10 -3.78 -14.99
CA PRO A 11 16.38 -4.98 -14.19
C PRO A 11 17.62 -5.75 -14.66
N GLY A 12 18.46 -6.16 -13.71
CA GLY A 12 19.76 -6.77 -13.97
C GLY A 12 20.92 -5.76 -14.10
N SER A 13 20.66 -4.45 -13.94
CA SER A 13 21.72 -3.44 -13.98
C SER A 13 22.60 -3.50 -12.74
N TYR A 14 23.91 -3.57 -12.97
CA TYR A 14 24.91 -3.71 -11.90
C TYR A 14 25.08 -2.39 -11.11
N SER A 15 25.18 -2.47 -9.80
CA SER A 15 25.28 -1.32 -8.87
C SER A 15 26.46 -0.38 -9.17
N ARG A 16 27.60 -0.92 -9.67
CA ARG A 16 28.78 -0.15 -10.05
C ARG A 16 28.80 0.26 -11.52
N SER A 17 27.65 0.17 -12.20
CA SER A 17 27.55 0.61 -13.61
C SER A 17 27.78 2.11 -13.72
N ARG A 18 28.55 2.49 -14.74
CA ARG A 18 28.79 3.88 -15.12
C ARG A 18 28.01 4.25 -16.37
N THR A 19 28.12 5.48 -16.81
CA THR A 19 27.50 5.95 -18.06
C THR A 19 27.91 5.05 -19.22
N ARG A 20 26.93 4.49 -19.91
CA ARG A 20 27.12 3.49 -20.95
C ARG A 20 25.96 3.44 -21.93
N LEU A 21 26.20 2.81 -23.07
CA LEU A 21 25.18 2.41 -24.01
C LEU A 21 24.49 1.14 -23.47
N VAL A 22 23.16 1.13 -23.47
CA VAL A 22 22.33 0.01 -23.04
C VAL A 22 21.31 -0.36 -24.11
N GLN A 23 20.94 -1.63 -24.17
CA GLN A 23 19.82 -2.09 -24.95
C GLN A 23 18.53 -1.91 -24.15
N LEU A 24 17.49 -1.33 -24.75
CA LEU A 24 16.20 -1.13 -24.11
C LEU A 24 15.34 -2.39 -24.22
N THR A 25 14.67 -2.76 -23.12
CA THR A 25 13.69 -3.84 -23.14
C THR A 25 12.49 -3.49 -24.02
N TYR A 26 11.75 -4.53 -24.40
CA TYR A 26 10.49 -4.34 -25.14
C TYR A 26 9.49 -3.48 -24.34
N ASN A 27 9.40 -3.69 -23.03
CA ASN A 27 8.48 -2.95 -22.15
C ASN A 27 8.81 -1.45 -22.13
N THR A 28 10.08 -1.09 -21.93
CA THR A 28 10.53 0.31 -21.98
C THR A 28 10.22 0.95 -23.33
N ARG A 29 10.51 0.25 -24.42
CA ARG A 29 10.25 0.75 -25.78
C ARG A 29 8.74 0.92 -26.03
N LYS A 30 7.91 -0.01 -25.54
CA LYS A 30 6.45 0.06 -25.66
C LYS A 30 5.89 1.28 -24.90
N VAL A 31 6.34 1.51 -23.66
CA VAL A 31 5.93 2.69 -22.87
C VAL A 31 6.32 4.00 -23.55
N GLN A 32 7.49 4.04 -24.17
CA GLN A 32 8.01 5.24 -24.84
C GLN A 32 7.49 5.41 -26.29
N SER A 33 6.82 4.42 -26.86
CA SER A 33 6.43 4.40 -28.28
C SER A 33 5.56 5.58 -28.71
N GLY A 34 4.76 6.13 -27.81
CA GLY A 34 3.94 7.30 -28.08
C GLY A 34 4.76 8.54 -28.46
N ALA A 35 5.93 8.74 -27.84
CA ALA A 35 6.83 9.84 -28.16
C ALA A 35 7.57 9.68 -29.51
N PHE A 36 7.57 8.47 -30.05
CA PHE A 36 8.27 8.12 -31.29
C PHE A 36 7.31 7.72 -32.43
N PHE A 37 6.02 7.99 -32.30
CA PHE A 37 4.99 7.66 -33.28
C PHE A 37 4.93 6.18 -33.67
N GLY A 38 5.27 5.28 -32.75
CA GLY A 38 5.19 3.84 -32.91
C GLY A 38 6.39 3.09 -32.35
N LEU A 39 6.18 1.81 -32.03
CA LEU A 39 7.22 0.95 -31.44
C LEU A 39 8.39 0.70 -32.41
N GLU A 40 8.09 0.63 -33.70
CA GLU A 40 9.07 0.44 -34.78
C GLU A 40 10.05 1.60 -34.89
N ASN A 41 9.59 2.82 -34.56
CA ASN A 41 10.41 4.03 -34.59
C ASN A 41 11.14 4.27 -33.25
N THR A 42 10.77 3.54 -32.22
CA THR A 42 11.38 3.69 -30.90
C THR A 42 12.81 3.12 -30.88
N PRO A 43 13.81 3.89 -30.44
CA PRO A 43 15.19 3.42 -30.40
C PRO A 43 15.31 2.09 -29.63
N LYS A 44 16.21 1.23 -30.10
CA LYS A 44 16.53 -0.05 -29.44
C LYS A 44 17.59 0.09 -28.39
N MET A 45 18.36 1.18 -28.42
CA MET A 45 19.48 1.45 -27.52
C MET A 45 19.41 2.89 -27.02
N ALA A 46 19.94 3.13 -25.82
CA ALA A 46 20.06 4.46 -25.22
C ALA A 46 21.38 4.59 -24.45
N ILE A 47 21.84 5.82 -24.29
CA ILE A 47 22.92 6.13 -23.35
C ILE A 47 22.26 6.50 -22.01
N THR A 48 22.74 5.88 -20.92
CA THR A 48 22.25 6.17 -19.57
C THR A 48 23.39 6.44 -18.62
N MET A 49 23.16 7.34 -17.65
CA MET A 49 24.00 7.40 -16.45
C MET A 49 23.84 6.09 -15.70
N GLY A 50 24.96 5.46 -15.36
CA GLY A 50 24.93 4.23 -14.57
C GLY A 50 24.57 4.49 -13.09
N ILE A 51 24.25 3.41 -12.38
CA ILE A 51 23.82 3.48 -10.98
C ILE A 51 24.92 4.11 -10.10
N GLU A 52 26.19 3.70 -10.27
CA GLU A 52 27.32 4.31 -9.55
C GLU A 52 27.39 5.83 -9.81
N THR A 53 27.15 6.27 -11.05
CA THR A 53 27.19 7.68 -11.39
C THR A 53 26.07 8.46 -10.69
N ILE A 54 24.86 7.89 -10.66
CA ILE A 54 23.71 8.47 -9.96
C ILE A 54 23.98 8.55 -8.45
N MET A 55 24.50 7.47 -7.86
CA MET A 55 24.78 7.36 -6.43
C MET A 55 25.88 8.29 -5.93
N ARG A 56 26.64 8.93 -6.82
CA ARG A 56 27.65 9.95 -6.47
C ARG A 56 27.07 11.36 -6.33
N ALA A 57 25.80 11.57 -6.59
CA ALA A 57 25.16 12.85 -6.38
C ALA A 57 25.14 13.20 -4.89
N ASP A 58 25.27 14.48 -4.55
CA ASP A 58 25.17 14.94 -3.15
C ASP A 58 23.75 14.79 -2.60
N ARG A 59 22.74 14.88 -3.47
CA ARG A 59 21.32 14.70 -3.15
C ARG A 59 20.61 14.03 -4.30
N ILE A 60 19.73 13.11 -3.97
CA ILE A 60 18.85 12.46 -4.95
C ILE A 60 17.39 12.75 -4.57
N ILE A 61 16.59 13.12 -5.56
CA ILE A 61 15.13 13.23 -5.42
C ILE A 61 14.51 12.21 -6.36
N LEU A 62 13.89 11.19 -5.79
CA LEU A 62 13.11 10.20 -6.53
C LEU A 62 11.65 10.65 -6.55
N MET A 63 11.08 10.77 -7.74
CA MET A 63 9.71 11.21 -7.92
C MET A 63 8.88 10.13 -8.62
N ALA A 64 7.68 9.82 -8.09
CA ALA A 64 6.75 8.89 -8.72
C ALA A 64 5.29 9.28 -8.44
N TRP A 65 4.44 9.18 -9.45
CA TRP A 65 3.03 9.53 -9.39
C TRP A 65 2.16 8.45 -10.04
N GLY A 66 0.95 8.30 -9.47
CA GLY A 66 -0.11 7.49 -10.01
C GLY A 66 -0.14 6.06 -9.50
N GLU A 67 -1.34 5.47 -9.56
CA GLU A 67 -1.64 4.14 -9.06
C GLU A 67 -0.77 3.04 -9.70
N ASN A 68 -0.40 3.20 -10.98
CA ASN A 68 0.47 2.26 -11.69
C ASN A 68 1.90 2.18 -11.13
N LYS A 69 2.27 3.06 -10.19
CA LYS A 69 3.57 3.05 -9.49
C LYS A 69 3.51 2.41 -8.11
N THR A 70 2.33 2.12 -7.59
CA THR A 70 2.12 1.68 -6.20
C THR A 70 2.99 0.49 -5.81
N GLN A 71 2.97 -0.58 -6.62
CA GLN A 71 3.75 -1.79 -6.34
C GLN A 71 5.25 -1.55 -6.43
N ILE A 72 5.68 -0.79 -7.43
CA ILE A 72 7.10 -0.54 -7.61
C ILE A 72 7.65 0.43 -6.58
N VAL A 73 6.87 1.42 -6.14
CA VAL A 73 7.24 2.33 -5.06
C VAL A 73 7.45 1.55 -3.76
N GLN A 74 6.56 0.62 -3.41
CA GLN A 74 6.74 -0.23 -2.26
C GLN A 74 8.05 -1.02 -2.33
N LYS A 75 8.32 -1.68 -3.47
CA LYS A 75 9.56 -2.45 -3.66
C LYS A 75 10.81 -1.58 -3.59
N VAL A 76 10.76 -0.36 -4.12
CA VAL A 76 11.87 0.58 -4.13
C VAL A 76 12.16 1.14 -2.74
N VAL A 77 11.14 1.43 -1.94
CA VAL A 77 11.27 2.12 -0.64
C VAL A 77 11.43 1.14 0.51
N GLU A 78 10.67 0.03 0.51
CA GLU A 78 10.57 -0.91 1.63
C GLU A 78 11.07 -2.32 1.30
N GLY A 79 11.29 -2.62 0.00
CA GLY A 79 11.75 -3.93 -0.44
C GLY A 79 13.26 -4.13 -0.29
N GLU A 80 13.72 -5.30 -0.66
CA GLU A 80 15.15 -5.63 -0.67
C GLU A 80 15.91 -4.83 -1.74
N ILE A 81 17.17 -4.48 -1.44
CA ILE A 81 18.07 -3.88 -2.42
C ILE A 81 18.51 -4.98 -3.39
N THR A 82 18.09 -4.87 -4.64
CA THR A 82 18.35 -5.89 -5.67
C THR A 82 18.52 -5.27 -7.05
N ASP A 83 19.28 -5.93 -7.92
CA ASP A 83 19.42 -5.55 -9.32
C ASP A 83 18.14 -5.76 -10.14
N GLN A 84 17.20 -6.58 -9.64
CA GLN A 84 15.89 -6.76 -10.27
C GLN A 84 14.97 -5.54 -10.10
N VAL A 85 15.29 -4.67 -9.16
CA VAL A 85 14.65 -3.37 -8.95
C VAL A 85 15.76 -2.31 -8.79
N PRO A 86 16.35 -1.83 -9.89
CA PRO A 86 17.53 -0.97 -9.81
C PRO A 86 17.37 0.30 -8.96
N ALA A 87 16.16 0.86 -8.89
CA ALA A 87 15.86 1.99 -8.01
C ALA A 87 15.97 1.64 -6.51
N SER A 88 15.95 0.35 -6.12
CA SER A 88 16.16 -0.07 -4.74
C SER A 88 17.55 0.26 -4.22
N TYR A 89 18.56 0.36 -5.09
CA TYR A 89 19.89 0.81 -4.70
C TYR A 89 19.91 2.21 -4.07
N LEU A 90 18.92 3.04 -4.39
CA LEU A 90 18.80 4.38 -3.83
C LEU A 90 18.59 4.38 -2.30
N GLN A 91 18.07 3.28 -1.72
CA GLN A 91 17.95 3.13 -0.26
C GLN A 91 19.30 3.25 0.46
N ALA A 92 20.41 2.94 -0.20
CA ALA A 92 21.73 3.05 0.37
C ALA A 92 22.34 4.48 0.27
N HIS A 93 21.63 5.42 -0.36
CA HIS A 93 22.10 6.80 -0.49
C HIS A 93 21.83 7.59 0.79
N GLN A 94 22.82 8.35 1.27
CA GLN A 94 22.72 9.06 2.55
C GLN A 94 21.77 10.28 2.51
N ASN A 95 21.54 10.82 1.33
CA ASN A 95 20.71 12.03 1.15
C ASN A 95 19.73 11.81 -0.01
N ILE A 96 18.77 10.92 0.23
CA ILE A 96 17.66 10.67 -0.71
C ILE A 96 16.36 11.21 -0.15
N GLU A 97 15.57 11.79 -1.03
CA GLU A 97 14.19 12.21 -0.79
C GLU A 97 13.28 11.53 -1.80
N VAL A 98 12.18 10.96 -1.31
CA VAL A 98 11.17 10.33 -2.16
C VAL A 98 9.91 11.18 -2.13
N VAL A 99 9.53 11.71 -3.29
CA VAL A 99 8.34 12.54 -3.48
C VAL A 99 7.33 11.75 -4.30
N ILE A 100 6.20 11.43 -3.69
CA ILE A 100 5.16 10.61 -4.29
C ILE A 100 3.77 11.18 -3.97
N ASP A 101 2.79 10.88 -4.81
CA ASP A 101 1.39 11.18 -4.51
C ASP A 101 0.73 10.06 -3.68
N GLU A 102 -0.46 10.34 -3.17
CA GLU A 102 -1.24 9.38 -2.36
C GLU A 102 -1.50 8.06 -3.12
N ASN A 103 -1.73 8.14 -4.43
CA ASN A 103 -2.00 6.95 -5.24
C ASN A 103 -0.75 6.05 -5.34
N ALA A 104 0.43 6.63 -5.55
CA ALA A 104 1.67 5.86 -5.60
C ALA A 104 2.08 5.32 -4.20
N ALA A 105 1.65 5.97 -3.12
CA ALA A 105 1.98 5.60 -1.74
C ALA A 105 1.12 4.46 -1.17
N GLN A 106 0.00 4.12 -1.78
CA GLN A 106 -1.04 3.27 -1.20
C GLN A 106 -0.57 1.94 -0.60
N MET A 107 0.50 1.33 -1.11
CA MET A 107 1.02 0.06 -0.59
C MET A 107 2.15 0.22 0.42
N LEU A 108 2.58 1.43 0.75
CA LEU A 108 3.58 1.64 1.78
C LEU A 108 3.03 1.28 3.16
N THR A 109 3.89 0.75 4.03
CA THR A 109 3.53 0.39 5.40
C THR A 109 2.95 1.59 6.16
N ARG A 110 3.50 2.78 5.94
CA ARG A 110 2.97 4.03 6.53
C ARG A 110 1.52 4.31 6.15
N GLU A 111 1.07 3.89 4.97
CA GLU A 111 -0.32 4.06 4.50
C GLU A 111 -1.20 2.87 4.90
N GLN A 112 -0.69 1.66 4.82
CA GLN A 112 -1.46 0.45 5.09
C GLN A 112 -1.63 0.18 6.59
N THR A 113 -0.54 0.23 7.33
CA THR A 113 -0.45 -0.15 8.75
C THR A 113 0.48 0.81 9.51
N PRO A 114 0.15 2.12 9.56
CA PRO A 114 1.05 3.13 10.10
C PRO A 114 1.43 2.92 11.56
N TRP A 115 0.60 2.23 12.37
CA TRP A 115 0.93 1.83 13.74
C TRP A 115 2.15 0.90 13.87
N LEU A 116 2.61 0.30 12.76
CA LEU A 116 3.83 -0.50 12.74
C LEU A 116 5.11 0.35 12.59
N VAL A 117 4.98 1.61 12.17
CA VAL A 117 6.12 2.47 11.84
C VAL A 117 6.20 3.76 12.67
N GLY A 118 5.20 4.06 13.49
CA GLY A 118 5.22 5.24 14.35
C GLY A 118 3.90 5.56 15.02
N PRO A 119 3.86 6.64 15.81
CA PRO A 119 2.66 7.12 16.48
C PRO A 119 1.53 7.43 15.50
N CYS A 120 0.30 7.18 15.92
CA CYS A 120 -0.89 7.34 15.10
C CYS A 120 -1.91 8.29 15.73
N ASP A 121 -2.67 8.99 14.88
CA ASP A 121 -3.89 9.67 15.28
C ASP A 121 -5.06 8.68 15.26
N TRP A 122 -5.46 8.21 16.43
CA TRP A 122 -6.45 7.15 16.64
C TRP A 122 -7.89 7.64 16.46
N THR A 123 -8.23 8.08 15.26
CA THR A 123 -9.63 8.36 14.89
C THR A 123 -10.46 7.08 14.87
N PRO A 124 -11.80 7.13 15.04
CA PRO A 124 -12.66 5.93 14.97
C PRO A 124 -12.48 5.11 13.69
N LYS A 125 -12.29 5.78 12.55
CA LYS A 125 -11.99 5.13 11.26
C LYS A 125 -10.65 4.38 11.30
N PHE A 126 -9.67 4.96 11.96
CA PHE A 126 -8.33 4.39 12.07
C PHE A 126 -8.30 3.21 13.03
N VAL A 127 -8.99 3.32 14.18
CA VAL A 127 -9.20 2.22 15.12
C VAL A 127 -9.85 1.03 14.41
N ARG A 128 -10.93 1.26 13.66
CA ARG A 128 -11.59 0.21 12.87
C ARG A 128 -10.63 -0.48 11.89
N LYS A 129 -9.82 0.31 11.15
CA LYS A 129 -8.83 -0.23 10.22
C LYS A 129 -7.81 -1.14 10.94
N ALA A 130 -7.29 -0.71 12.08
CA ALA A 130 -6.33 -1.46 12.86
C ALA A 130 -6.90 -2.75 13.44
N VAL A 131 -8.12 -2.71 13.98
CA VAL A 131 -8.78 -3.89 14.54
C VAL A 131 -9.11 -4.93 13.47
N VAL A 132 -9.62 -4.50 12.31
CA VAL A 132 -9.87 -5.41 11.18
C VAL A 132 -8.56 -6.04 10.68
N TRP A 133 -7.49 -5.26 10.57
CA TRP A 133 -6.17 -5.79 10.23
C TRP A 133 -5.70 -6.81 11.26
N LEU A 134 -5.84 -6.52 12.57
CA LEU A 134 -5.45 -7.43 13.64
C LEU A 134 -6.19 -8.77 13.54
N CYS A 135 -7.51 -8.74 13.25
CA CYS A 135 -8.28 -9.97 13.00
C CYS A 135 -7.68 -10.84 11.91
N GLY A 136 -7.23 -10.21 10.82
CA GLY A 136 -6.57 -10.92 9.72
C GLY A 136 -5.23 -11.52 10.12
N VAL A 137 -4.44 -10.81 10.93
CA VAL A 137 -3.11 -11.27 11.38
C VAL A 137 -3.23 -12.45 12.36
N VAL A 138 -4.12 -12.35 13.35
CA VAL A 138 -4.25 -13.38 14.40
C VAL A 138 -5.28 -14.46 14.07
N HIS A 139 -5.99 -14.32 12.94
CA HIS A 139 -7.07 -15.24 12.50
C HIS A 139 -8.16 -15.42 13.58
N LYS A 140 -8.58 -14.33 14.20
CA LYS A 140 -9.64 -14.31 15.22
C LYS A 140 -10.73 -13.32 14.85
N PRO A 141 -12.02 -13.64 15.12
CA PRO A 141 -13.10 -12.65 14.98
C PRO A 141 -12.94 -11.51 16.01
N ILE A 142 -13.47 -10.34 15.69
CA ILE A 142 -13.30 -9.11 16.47
C ILE A 142 -13.58 -9.32 17.96
N LEU A 143 -14.72 -9.92 18.31
CA LEU A 143 -15.14 -10.12 19.70
C LEU A 143 -14.30 -11.17 20.47
N LYS A 144 -13.36 -11.84 19.80
CA LYS A 144 -12.42 -12.81 20.40
C LYS A 144 -11.00 -12.30 20.51
N LEU A 145 -10.75 -11.08 20.07
CA LEU A 145 -9.45 -10.42 20.27
C LEU A 145 -9.22 -10.18 21.76
N THR A 146 -7.99 -10.43 22.20
CA THR A 146 -7.56 -10.29 23.60
C THR A 146 -6.55 -9.17 23.74
N TYR A 147 -6.34 -8.71 24.98
CA TYR A 147 -5.27 -7.74 25.30
C TYR A 147 -3.92 -8.16 24.72
N LYS A 148 -3.58 -9.45 24.81
CA LYS A 148 -2.34 -10.00 24.29
C LYS A 148 -2.22 -9.83 22.76
N ASP A 149 -3.30 -10.05 22.02
CA ASP A 149 -3.31 -9.88 20.57
C ASP A 149 -2.93 -8.44 20.17
N TYR A 150 -3.44 -7.44 20.88
CA TYR A 150 -3.10 -6.04 20.64
C TYR A 150 -1.62 -5.74 20.94
N ILE A 151 -1.13 -6.16 22.10
CA ILE A 151 0.25 -5.86 22.52
C ILE A 151 1.27 -6.53 21.63
N GLU A 152 1.07 -7.80 21.28
CA GLU A 152 2.00 -8.55 20.44
C GLU A 152 2.03 -8.07 18.98
N ASN A 153 1.03 -7.27 18.56
CA ASN A 153 0.92 -6.76 17.21
C ASN A 153 1.03 -5.23 17.12
N SER A 154 1.78 -4.61 18.04
CA SER A 154 2.12 -3.18 18.02
C SER A 154 0.93 -2.22 18.15
N LEU A 155 -0.18 -2.67 18.72
CA LEU A 155 -1.36 -1.84 18.97
C LEU A 155 -1.48 -1.41 20.45
N GLY A 156 -0.37 -1.44 21.20
CA GLY A 156 -0.34 -1.00 22.59
C GLY A 156 -0.73 0.46 22.77
N GLU A 157 -0.24 1.34 21.90
CA GLU A 157 -0.57 2.77 21.90
C GLU A 157 -2.09 3.01 21.82
N LEU A 158 -2.83 2.21 21.05
CA LEU A 158 -4.29 2.30 20.97
C LEU A 158 -4.94 2.04 22.32
N LEU A 159 -4.41 1.08 23.09
CA LEU A 159 -4.94 0.76 24.42
C LEU A 159 -4.62 1.84 25.46
N GLU A 160 -3.54 2.60 25.28
CA GLU A 160 -3.15 3.72 26.13
C GLU A 160 -4.06 4.95 25.98
N GLN A 161 -4.88 5.00 24.90
CA GLN A 161 -5.88 6.06 24.70
C GLN A 161 -7.05 6.01 25.70
N GLY A 162 -7.06 5.05 26.65
CA GLY A 162 -7.99 4.99 27.75
C GLY A 162 -9.21 4.09 27.54
N HIS A 163 -9.24 3.32 26.47
CA HIS A 163 -10.30 2.34 26.21
C HIS A 163 -9.80 0.92 26.47
N ALA A 164 -10.57 0.12 27.20
CA ALA A 164 -10.28 -1.30 27.36
C ALA A 164 -10.44 -2.02 26.00
N TYR A 165 -9.60 -3.02 25.73
CA TYR A 165 -9.60 -3.75 24.47
C TYR A 165 -10.96 -4.38 24.11
N ASP A 166 -11.69 -4.87 25.11
CA ASP A 166 -13.02 -5.46 24.96
C ASP A 166 -14.05 -4.40 24.53
N GLN A 167 -13.96 -3.18 25.06
CA GLN A 167 -14.80 -2.08 24.61
C GLN A 167 -14.48 -1.67 23.17
N ILE A 168 -13.20 -1.60 22.81
CA ILE A 168 -12.78 -1.34 21.43
C ILE A 168 -13.35 -2.41 20.47
N ASN A 169 -13.28 -3.68 20.85
CA ASN A 169 -13.85 -4.78 20.07
C ASN A 169 -15.35 -4.60 19.86
N ILE A 170 -16.09 -4.26 20.91
CA ILE A 170 -17.54 -4.03 20.85
C ILE A 170 -17.87 -2.83 19.96
N ASP A 171 -17.17 -1.73 20.12
CA ASP A 171 -17.42 -0.50 19.37
C ASP A 171 -17.17 -0.71 17.87
N VAL A 172 -16.06 -1.35 17.51
CA VAL A 172 -15.74 -1.67 16.11
C VAL A 172 -16.74 -2.67 15.53
N PHE A 173 -17.13 -3.69 16.29
CA PHE A 173 -18.13 -4.65 15.84
C PHE A 173 -19.47 -3.98 15.55
N ASN A 174 -19.94 -3.12 16.47
CA ASN A 174 -21.17 -2.37 16.30
C ASN A 174 -21.11 -1.40 15.12
N ASP A 175 -19.99 -0.67 14.95
CA ASP A 175 -19.80 0.22 13.81
C ASP A 175 -19.89 -0.54 12.48
N LEU A 176 -19.26 -1.70 12.38
CA LEU A 176 -19.33 -2.54 11.17
C LEU A 176 -20.76 -3.05 10.91
N GLN A 177 -21.49 -3.47 11.95
CA GLN A 177 -22.90 -3.87 11.79
C GLN A 177 -23.77 -2.72 11.22
N HIS A 178 -23.54 -1.50 11.70
CA HIS A 178 -24.30 -0.33 11.28
C HIS A 178 -23.89 0.23 9.91
N THR A 179 -22.73 -0.12 9.39
CA THR A 179 -22.30 0.32 8.05
C THR A 179 -22.95 -0.47 6.91
N ILE A 180 -23.52 -1.64 7.20
CA ILE A 180 -24.23 -2.46 6.21
C ILE A 180 -25.70 -2.04 6.21
N THR A 181 -26.04 -1.06 5.39
CA THR A 181 -27.43 -0.62 5.23
C THR A 181 -28.28 -1.67 4.51
N GLY A 182 -29.47 -1.95 5.05
CA GLY A 182 -30.40 -2.93 4.48
C GLY A 182 -30.05 -4.39 4.76
N TRP A 183 -29.17 -4.65 5.72
CA TRP A 183 -28.92 -6.01 6.19
C TRP A 183 -30.18 -6.61 6.84
N PRO A 184 -30.81 -7.65 6.24
CA PRO A 184 -32.00 -8.26 6.81
C PRO A 184 -31.71 -9.17 8.00
N GLY A 185 -30.44 -9.48 8.25
CA GLY A 185 -29.97 -10.44 9.27
C GLY A 185 -29.90 -9.88 10.68
N GLY A 186 -30.57 -8.76 10.96
CA GLY A 186 -30.81 -8.36 12.33
C GLY A 186 -31.61 -9.47 13.04
N LYS A 187 -31.34 -9.65 14.35
CA LYS A 187 -32.20 -10.48 15.18
C LYS A 187 -33.68 -10.07 14.94
N PRO A 188 -34.64 -10.97 14.99
CA PRO A 188 -36.05 -10.66 14.68
C PRO A 188 -36.64 -9.46 15.40
N ASN A 189 -36.02 -9.01 16.49
CA ASN A 189 -36.42 -7.84 17.29
C ASN A 189 -35.34 -6.76 17.36
N ALA A 190 -34.45 -6.67 16.37
CA ALA A 190 -33.46 -5.60 16.34
C ALA A 190 -34.16 -4.24 16.12
N ASP A 191 -33.86 -3.28 16.97
CA ASP A 191 -34.32 -1.91 16.82
C ASP A 191 -33.57 -1.24 15.67
N ASP A 192 -34.25 -1.07 14.52
CA ASP A 192 -33.71 -0.42 13.34
C ASP A 192 -33.84 1.11 13.38
N SER A 193 -34.40 1.67 14.44
CA SER A 193 -34.64 3.12 14.58
C SER A 193 -33.35 3.95 14.58
N THR A 194 -32.23 3.35 14.98
CA THR A 194 -30.90 3.98 15.02
C THR A 194 -30.07 3.75 13.76
N ARG A 195 -30.55 2.95 12.81
CA ARG A 195 -29.82 2.72 11.56
C ARG A 195 -29.83 3.96 10.68
N PRO A 196 -28.69 4.40 10.17
CA PRO A 196 -28.67 5.48 9.22
C PRO A 196 -29.46 5.08 7.96
N VAL A 197 -30.38 5.96 7.55
CA VAL A 197 -31.09 5.78 6.27
C VAL A 197 -30.08 5.78 5.14
N ALA A 198 -30.17 4.80 4.23
CA ALA A 198 -29.29 4.73 3.07
C ALA A 198 -29.43 6.03 2.25
N SER A 199 -28.35 6.78 2.13
CA SER A 199 -28.33 8.07 1.40
C SER A 199 -28.39 7.90 -0.12
N LYS A 200 -28.22 6.67 -0.63
CA LYS A 200 -28.23 6.34 -2.07
C LYS A 200 -28.87 4.98 -2.30
N PRO A 201 -29.46 4.76 -3.51
CA PRO A 201 -29.91 3.43 -3.90
C PRO A 201 -28.77 2.40 -3.77
N PHE A 202 -29.12 1.18 -3.38
CA PHE A 202 -28.18 0.07 -3.30
C PHE A 202 -27.37 -0.07 -4.59
N PRO A 203 -26.09 -0.44 -4.52
CA PRO A 203 -25.31 -0.75 -5.70
C PRO A 203 -26.00 -1.86 -6.50
N LYS A 204 -26.05 -1.72 -7.82
CA LYS A 204 -26.67 -2.72 -8.71
C LYS A 204 -25.91 -4.04 -8.79
N ARG A 205 -24.71 -4.10 -8.24
CA ARG A 205 -23.88 -5.30 -8.18
C ARG A 205 -23.28 -5.40 -6.79
N VAL A 206 -23.48 -6.55 -6.15
CA VAL A 206 -22.93 -6.89 -4.84
C VAL A 206 -22.14 -8.17 -5.01
N VAL A 207 -20.91 -8.19 -4.52
CA VAL A 207 -20.12 -9.41 -4.38
C VAL A 207 -20.15 -9.79 -2.91
N ILE A 208 -20.67 -10.97 -2.62
CA ILE A 208 -20.71 -11.53 -1.27
C ILE A 208 -19.63 -12.60 -1.21
N PHE A 209 -18.69 -12.44 -0.30
CA PHE A 209 -17.74 -13.49 0.05
C PHE A 209 -18.30 -14.18 1.28
N SER A 210 -18.85 -15.38 1.08
CA SER A 210 -19.29 -16.23 2.18
C SER A 210 -18.19 -17.26 2.48
N PRO A 211 -17.70 -17.34 3.72
CA PRO A 211 -16.71 -18.34 4.11
C PRO A 211 -17.32 -19.74 4.24
N HIS A 212 -18.64 -19.84 4.28
CA HIS A 212 -19.38 -21.09 4.39
C HIS A 212 -20.44 -21.20 3.29
N PRO A 213 -20.67 -22.41 2.72
CA PRO A 213 -21.63 -22.61 1.64
C PRO A 213 -23.08 -22.35 2.01
N ASP A 214 -23.38 -22.26 3.29
CA ASP A 214 -24.70 -22.12 3.91
C ASP A 214 -24.97 -20.72 4.48
N ASP A 215 -24.03 -19.78 4.28
CA ASP A 215 -24.17 -18.38 4.70
C ASP A 215 -24.97 -17.49 3.72
#